data_46ad12b8bbbc0322e13ba073e62ed90c
#
_entry.id   46ad12b8bbbc0322e13ba073e62ed90c
#
_cell.length_a   1.000
_cell.length_b   1.000
_cell.length_c   1.000
_cell.angle_alpha   90.00
_cell.angle_beta   90.00
_cell.angle_gamma   90.00
#
_symmetry.space_group_name_H-M   'P 1'
#
loop_
_entity.id
_entity.type
_entity.pdbx_description
1 polymer ?
#
loop_
_entity_poly.entity_id
_entity_poly.type
_entity_poly.pdbx_seq_one_letter_code
_entity_poly.pdbx_strand_id
1 'polypeptide(L)'
;MINQKDVIRMKVPYPSITDGMAMASHMYICRTQSGTDYEYVKCQTLKPYMLINNPMVHYHDEQPDLTRNPFTRATRIDCDKLFSTYTVTYDDQMKTTNRPDVCDDLFAKMEQELLTDGYQNININEDELKTLNRLVR
;
A
#
# COMPACT_ATOMS: atom_id res chain seq x y z
N MET A 1 -1.95 -3.05 16.67
CA MET A 1 -2.15 -1.75 15.98
C MET A 1 -1.28 -1.70 14.73
N ILE A 2 -1.79 -1.09 13.69
CA ILE A 2 -1.01 -0.86 12.47
C ILE A 2 -0.23 0.43 12.67
N ASN A 3 1.09 0.34 12.53
CA ASN A 3 2.00 1.47 12.74
C ASN A 3 2.70 1.86 11.43
N GLN A 4 3.37 3.01 11.44
CA GLN A 4 4.24 3.42 10.33
C GLN A 4 5.20 2.29 9.97
N LYS A 5 5.38 2.03 8.68
CA LYS A 5 6.19 0.95 8.07
C LYS A 5 5.54 -0.41 8.06
N ASP A 6 4.46 -0.64 8.81
CA ASP A 6 3.75 -1.92 8.75
C ASP A 6 3.16 -2.13 7.35
N VAL A 7 3.09 -3.39 6.94
CA VAL A 7 2.52 -3.79 5.65
C VAL A 7 1.29 -4.64 5.90
N ILE A 8 0.17 -4.25 5.31
CA ILE A 8 -1.07 -5.00 5.40
C ILE A 8 -1.54 -5.43 4.01
N ARG A 9 -2.35 -6.49 3.97
CA ARG A 9 -3.05 -6.92 2.75
C ARG A 9 -4.50 -6.48 2.84
N MET A 10 -4.98 -5.82 1.80
CA MET A 10 -6.39 -5.43 1.72
C MET A 10 -6.84 -5.21 0.27
N LYS A 11 -8.15 -5.16 0.10
CA LYS A 11 -8.79 -4.77 -1.15
C LYS A 11 -9.27 -3.33 -1.01
N VAL A 12 -8.85 -2.48 -1.91
CA VAL A 12 -9.20 -1.05 -1.89
C VAL A 12 -10.17 -0.76 -3.04
N PRO A 13 -11.33 -0.12 -2.77
CA PRO A 13 -12.35 0.18 -3.79
C PRO A 13 -11.93 1.38 -4.66
N TYR A 14 -10.88 1.21 -5.45
CA TYR A 14 -10.34 2.26 -6.31
C TYR A 14 -9.93 1.67 -7.66
N PRO A 15 -10.32 2.27 -8.79
CA PRO A 15 -11.12 3.52 -8.92
C PRO A 15 -12.60 3.35 -8.57
N SER A 16 -13.11 2.12 -8.48
CA SER A 16 -14.47 1.84 -8.02
C SER A 16 -14.53 0.46 -7.38
N ILE A 17 -15.59 0.19 -6.62
CA ILE A 17 -15.76 -1.11 -5.93
C ILE A 17 -15.91 -2.28 -6.93
N THR A 18 -16.37 -2.00 -8.15
CA THR A 18 -16.58 -3.02 -9.19
C THR A 18 -15.37 -3.19 -10.12
N ASP A 19 -14.33 -2.37 -9.95
CA ASP A 19 -13.12 -2.48 -10.75
C ASP A 19 -12.35 -3.76 -10.42
N GLY A 20 -11.74 -4.39 -11.44
CA GLY A 20 -10.96 -5.61 -11.24
C GLY A 20 -9.79 -5.45 -10.27
N MET A 21 -9.21 -4.26 -10.20
CA MET A 21 -8.14 -3.96 -9.22
C MET A 21 -8.67 -3.92 -7.79
N ALA A 22 -9.91 -3.49 -7.58
CA ALA A 22 -10.55 -3.47 -6.26
C ALA A 22 -10.88 -4.88 -5.77
N MET A 23 -11.09 -5.83 -6.69
CA MET A 23 -11.40 -7.21 -6.33
C MET A 23 -10.17 -8.03 -5.98
N ALA A 24 -8.97 -7.52 -6.23
CA ALA A 24 -7.71 -8.20 -5.93
C ALA A 24 -7.10 -7.60 -4.66
N SER A 25 -6.59 -8.48 -3.78
CA SER A 25 -5.86 -8.07 -2.59
C SER A 25 -4.44 -7.64 -2.98
N HIS A 26 -3.99 -6.50 -2.45
CA HIS A 26 -2.64 -6.00 -2.63
C HIS A 26 -2.02 -5.70 -1.27
N MET A 27 -0.70 -5.57 -1.23
CA MET A 27 0.01 -5.08 -0.06
C MET A 27 0.01 -3.55 -0.05
N TYR A 28 -0.11 -2.99 1.14
CA TYR A 28 -0.06 -1.55 1.37
C TYR A 28 0.88 -1.27 2.53
N ILE A 29 1.80 -0.33 2.34
CA ILE A 29 2.72 0.11 3.38
C ILE A 29 2.07 1.29 4.10
N CYS A 30 1.95 1.19 5.42
CA CYS A 30 1.47 2.30 6.24
C CYS A 30 2.53 3.40 6.27
N ARG A 31 2.21 4.54 5.66
CA ARG A 31 3.11 5.69 5.64
C ARG A 31 3.00 6.51 6.92
N THR A 32 1.77 6.81 7.33
CA THR A 32 1.51 7.54 8.57
C THR A 32 0.32 6.96 9.30
N GLN A 33 0.34 7.09 10.61
CA GLN A 33 -0.75 6.70 11.49
C GLN A 33 -0.81 7.72 12.64
N SER A 34 -1.97 8.33 12.85
CA SER A 34 -2.22 9.26 13.94
C SER A 34 -3.68 9.17 14.36
N GLY A 35 -3.93 8.61 15.54
CA GLY A 35 -5.29 8.34 15.97
C GLY A 35 -5.96 7.35 15.01
N THR A 36 -7.04 7.77 14.35
CA THR A 36 -7.73 6.98 13.31
C THR A 36 -7.34 7.40 11.89
N ASP A 37 -6.39 8.31 11.74
CA ASP A 37 -5.91 8.76 10.43
C ASP A 37 -4.81 7.82 9.94
N TYR A 38 -5.02 7.21 8.77
CA TYR A 38 -4.07 6.31 8.13
C TYR A 38 -3.79 6.75 6.70
N GLU A 39 -2.51 6.65 6.31
CA GLU A 39 -2.07 6.83 4.93
C GLU A 39 -1.30 5.59 4.47
N TYR A 40 -1.64 5.09 3.29
CA TYR A 40 -1.04 3.87 2.74
C TYR A 40 -0.50 4.08 1.33
N VAL A 41 0.61 3.40 1.04
CA VAL A 41 1.22 3.34 -0.29
C VAL A 41 1.05 1.94 -0.85
N LYS A 42 0.52 1.83 -2.07
CA LYS A 42 0.21 0.56 -2.71
C LYS A 42 1.46 -0.11 -3.26
N CYS A 43 1.54 -1.43 -3.06
CA CYS A 43 2.58 -2.27 -3.63
C CYS A 43 1.96 -3.22 -4.66
N GLN A 44 2.59 -3.32 -5.84
CA GLN A 44 2.13 -4.19 -6.91
C GLN A 44 3.25 -5.12 -7.34
N THR A 45 2.94 -6.37 -7.63
CA THR A 45 3.88 -7.29 -8.26
C THR A 45 4.33 -6.69 -9.59
N LEU A 46 5.65 -6.62 -9.82
CA LEU A 46 6.20 -6.09 -11.04
C LEU A 46 5.86 -7.01 -12.22
N LYS A 47 5.13 -6.49 -13.19
CA LYS A 47 4.70 -7.21 -14.39
C LYS A 47 5.54 -6.77 -15.60
N PRO A 48 5.73 -7.64 -16.62
CA PRO A 48 6.49 -7.27 -17.81
C PRO A 48 5.99 -6.00 -18.51
N TYR A 49 4.68 -5.76 -18.56
CA TYR A 49 4.13 -4.57 -19.20
C TYR A 49 4.56 -3.28 -18.48
N MET A 50 4.84 -3.34 -17.20
CA MET A 50 5.29 -2.18 -16.43
C MET A 50 6.69 -1.72 -16.82
N LEU A 51 7.49 -2.62 -17.41
CA LEU A 51 8.83 -2.30 -17.90
C LEU A 51 8.82 -1.65 -19.28
N ILE A 52 7.78 -1.91 -20.08
CA ILE A 52 7.65 -1.42 -21.46
C ILE A 52 6.75 -0.18 -21.49
N ASN A 53 5.63 -0.22 -20.79
CA ASN A 53 4.60 0.80 -20.80
C ASN A 53 4.21 1.13 -19.36
N ASN A 54 5.15 1.75 -18.64
CA ASN A 54 5.03 1.99 -17.21
C ASN A 54 3.90 3.00 -16.92
N PRO A 55 2.85 2.60 -16.19
CA PRO A 55 1.75 3.50 -15.81
C PRO A 55 2.10 4.44 -14.66
N MET A 56 3.26 4.27 -14.01
CA MET A 56 3.67 5.06 -12.85
C MET A 56 4.80 6.00 -13.22
N VAL A 57 4.71 7.25 -12.76
CA VAL A 57 5.76 8.26 -12.95
C VAL A 57 6.79 8.15 -11.82
N HIS A 58 6.32 8.04 -10.58
CA HIS A 58 7.17 7.91 -9.39
C HIS A 58 6.94 6.56 -8.74
N TYR A 59 8.00 5.80 -8.54
CA TYR A 59 7.93 4.46 -7.96
C TYR A 59 9.28 4.05 -7.40
N HIS A 60 9.26 3.02 -6.55
CA HIS A 60 10.46 2.36 -6.05
C HIS A 60 10.29 0.84 -6.20
N ASP A 61 11.27 0.19 -6.83
CA ASP A 61 11.27 -1.25 -7.03
C ASP A 61 12.09 -1.97 -5.96
N GLU A 62 11.58 -3.10 -5.47
CA GLU A 62 12.25 -3.95 -4.49
C GLU A 62 12.20 -5.41 -4.92
N GLN A 63 13.30 -6.12 -4.70
CA GLN A 63 13.34 -7.57 -4.81
C GLN A 63 12.93 -8.20 -3.48
N PRO A 64 12.41 -9.45 -3.48
CA PRO A 64 12.11 -10.14 -2.23
C PRO A 64 13.35 -10.26 -1.36
N ASP A 65 13.27 -9.78 -0.12
CA ASP A 65 14.36 -9.81 0.83
C ASP A 65 13.79 -9.65 2.25
N LEU A 66 13.75 -10.71 3.03
CA LEU A 66 13.18 -10.70 4.38
C LEU A 66 13.91 -9.79 5.36
N THR A 67 15.12 -9.35 5.03
CA THR A 67 15.82 -8.33 5.83
C THR A 67 15.30 -6.92 5.55
N ARG A 68 14.49 -6.76 4.50
CA ARG A 68 14.01 -5.46 4.03
C ARG A 68 12.48 -5.36 3.92
N ASN A 69 11.82 -6.42 3.49
CA ASN A 69 10.41 -6.38 3.09
C ASN A 69 9.75 -7.76 3.18
N PRO A 70 8.42 -7.82 3.19
CA PRO A 70 7.66 -9.07 3.20
C PRO A 70 7.37 -9.62 1.80
N PHE A 71 7.92 -9.05 0.74
CA PHE A 71 7.54 -9.39 -0.62
C PHE A 71 8.01 -10.81 -0.99
N THR A 72 7.19 -11.52 -1.75
CA THR A 72 7.51 -12.85 -2.27
C THR A 72 7.90 -12.81 -3.75
N ARG A 73 7.71 -11.67 -4.40
CA ARG A 73 8.06 -11.41 -5.81
C ARG A 73 8.60 -10.00 -5.94
N ALA A 74 9.30 -9.72 -7.03
CA ALA A 74 9.70 -8.36 -7.37
C ALA A 74 8.47 -7.46 -7.33
N THR A 75 8.58 -6.33 -6.65
CA THR A 75 7.44 -5.47 -6.32
C THR A 75 7.76 -4.03 -6.69
N ARG A 76 6.77 -3.36 -7.27
CA ARG A 76 6.82 -1.91 -7.54
C ARG A 76 5.92 -1.19 -6.55
N ILE A 77 6.51 -0.24 -5.84
CA ILE A 77 5.80 0.59 -4.87
C ILE A 77 5.34 1.85 -5.61
N ASP A 78 4.03 2.06 -5.67
CA ASP A 78 3.41 3.18 -6.38
C ASP A 78 3.49 4.44 -5.56
N CYS A 79 4.38 5.35 -5.94
CA CYS A 79 4.57 6.63 -5.26
C CYS A 79 3.84 7.80 -5.93
N ASP A 80 2.94 7.52 -6.89
CA ASP A 80 2.06 8.54 -7.48
C ASP A 80 0.81 8.79 -6.66
N LYS A 81 0.42 7.85 -5.79
CA LYS A 81 -0.84 7.89 -5.05
C LYS A 81 -0.63 7.56 -3.58
N LEU A 82 -1.41 8.23 -2.75
CA LEU A 82 -1.48 7.97 -1.32
C LEU A 82 -2.94 7.72 -0.96
N PHE A 83 -3.22 6.59 -0.31
CA PHE A 83 -4.57 6.19 0.07
C PHE A 83 -4.83 6.50 1.53
N SER A 84 -5.88 7.26 1.82
CA SER A 84 -6.16 7.77 3.16
C SER A 84 -7.50 7.29 3.69
N THR A 85 -7.55 6.97 4.99
CA THR A 85 -8.78 6.72 5.74
C THR A 85 -8.73 7.47 7.07
N TYR A 86 -9.89 7.73 7.67
CA TYR A 86 -9.99 8.63 8.83
C TYR A 86 -10.79 8.06 10.00
N THR A 87 -11.73 7.14 9.76
CA THR A 87 -12.67 6.68 10.81
C THR A 87 -12.64 5.18 11.04
N VAL A 88 -11.96 4.42 10.18
CA VAL A 88 -11.90 2.96 10.28
C VAL A 88 -10.68 2.52 11.09
N THR A 89 -10.76 1.29 11.61
CA THR A 89 -9.65 0.62 12.29
C THR A 89 -9.28 -0.65 11.53
N TYR A 90 -8.05 -1.08 11.70
CA TYR A 90 -7.47 -2.22 10.98
C TYR A 90 -7.03 -3.28 11.98
N ASP A 91 -7.46 -4.52 11.75
CA ASP A 91 -7.07 -5.65 12.60
C ASP A 91 -5.60 -6.02 12.33
N ASP A 92 -4.86 -6.35 13.39
CA ASP A 92 -3.45 -6.76 13.27
C ASP A 92 -3.26 -8.02 12.41
N GLN A 93 -4.29 -8.85 12.28
CA GLN A 93 -4.26 -10.02 11.40
C GLN A 93 -4.09 -9.66 9.92
N MET A 94 -4.30 -8.40 9.55
CA MET A 94 -4.06 -7.94 8.18
C MET A 94 -2.58 -7.78 7.86
N LYS A 95 -1.70 -7.74 8.86
CA LYS A 95 -0.25 -7.62 8.65
C LYS A 95 0.29 -8.84 7.92
N THR A 96 1.27 -8.62 7.06
CA THR A 96 1.97 -9.70 6.37
C THR A 96 2.70 -10.59 7.38
N THR A 97 2.65 -11.92 7.15
CA THR A 97 3.07 -12.91 8.16
C THR A 97 4.56 -13.23 8.16
N ASN A 98 5.20 -13.25 6.98
CA ASN A 98 6.62 -13.57 6.85
C ASN A 98 7.52 -12.43 7.41
N ARG A 99 7.05 -11.21 7.31
CA ARG A 99 7.60 -10.00 7.92
C ARG A 99 6.48 -8.97 7.96
N PRO A 100 6.22 -8.31 9.11
CA PRO A 100 5.07 -7.40 9.23
C PRO A 100 5.33 -5.98 8.72
N ASP A 101 6.57 -5.63 8.37
CA ASP A 101 6.95 -4.26 8.04
C ASP A 101 8.03 -4.18 6.95
N VAL A 102 8.41 -2.95 6.60
CA VAL A 102 9.55 -2.67 5.74
C VAL A 102 10.68 -2.04 6.55
N CYS A 103 11.93 -2.20 6.09
CA CYS A 103 13.10 -1.62 6.74
C CYS A 103 13.14 -0.09 6.55
N ASP A 104 13.96 0.57 7.37
CA ASP A 104 14.10 2.02 7.34
C ASP A 104 14.63 2.53 5.99
N ASP A 105 15.57 1.83 5.38
CA ASP A 105 16.15 2.23 4.09
C ASP A 105 15.11 2.21 2.98
N LEU A 106 14.30 1.16 2.90
CA LEU A 106 13.21 1.06 1.93
C LEU A 106 12.21 2.19 2.14
N PHE A 107 11.82 2.41 3.39
CA PHE A 107 10.85 3.45 3.75
C PHE A 107 11.37 4.84 3.36
N ALA A 108 12.64 5.12 3.59
CA ALA A 108 13.27 6.39 3.22
C ALA A 108 13.28 6.61 1.70
N LYS A 109 13.55 5.55 0.93
CA LYS A 109 13.52 5.62 -0.55
C LYS A 109 12.11 5.85 -1.07
N MET A 110 11.12 5.20 -0.47
CA MET A 110 9.71 5.41 -0.79
C MET A 110 9.31 6.87 -0.51
N GLU A 111 9.66 7.40 0.65
CA GLU A 111 9.38 8.79 1.02
C GLU A 111 10.01 9.77 0.04
N GLN A 112 11.24 9.52 -0.37
CA GLN A 112 11.95 10.36 -1.34
C GLN A 112 11.20 10.43 -2.67
N GLU A 113 10.71 9.30 -3.18
CA GLU A 113 9.92 9.26 -4.41
C GLU A 113 8.57 9.97 -4.24
N LEU A 114 7.87 9.77 -3.12
CA LEU A 114 6.60 10.44 -2.84
C LEU A 114 6.73 11.97 -2.84
N LEU A 115 7.87 12.49 -2.37
CA LEU A 115 8.07 13.93 -2.19
C LEU A 115 8.72 14.61 -3.39
N THR A 116 9.10 13.88 -4.46
CA THR A 116 9.80 14.45 -5.60
C THR A 116 8.96 15.48 -6.35
N ASP A 117 7.75 15.11 -6.79
CA ASP A 117 6.81 16.01 -7.48
C ASP A 117 5.44 16.05 -6.80
N GLY A 118 5.33 15.42 -5.64
CA GLY A 118 4.07 15.25 -4.96
C GLY A 118 3.29 14.04 -5.48
N TYR A 119 2.21 13.74 -4.81
CA TYR A 119 1.36 12.57 -5.08
C TYR A 119 -0.10 13.00 -5.08
N GLN A 120 -0.94 12.19 -5.75
CA GLN A 120 -2.38 12.34 -5.66
C GLN A 120 -2.88 11.69 -4.36
N ASN A 121 -3.58 12.45 -3.54
CA ASN A 121 -4.20 11.92 -2.33
C ASN A 121 -5.58 11.34 -2.67
N ILE A 122 -5.78 10.06 -2.37
CA ILE A 122 -7.03 9.34 -2.62
C ILE A 122 -7.71 9.05 -1.29
N ASN A 123 -8.84 9.70 -1.06
CA ASN A 123 -9.67 9.40 0.09
C ASN A 123 -10.50 8.16 -0.23
N ILE A 124 -10.24 7.06 0.48
CA ILE A 124 -10.93 5.80 0.26
C ILE A 124 -12.38 5.92 0.74
N ASN A 125 -13.33 5.38 -0.03
CA ASN A 125 -14.69 5.19 0.46
C ASN A 125 -14.66 4.12 1.56
N GLU A 126 -14.84 4.56 2.81
CA GLU A 126 -14.61 3.69 3.97
C GLU A 126 -15.72 2.65 4.15
N ASP A 127 -16.95 2.95 3.74
CA ASP A 127 -18.04 1.96 3.77
C ASP A 127 -17.76 0.82 2.78
N GLU A 128 -17.32 1.14 1.57
CA GLU A 128 -16.93 0.14 0.57
C GLU A 128 -15.69 -0.63 1.02
N LEU A 129 -14.74 0.03 1.65
CA LEU A 129 -13.55 -0.64 2.20
C LEU A 129 -13.93 -1.70 3.22
N LYS A 130 -14.85 -1.38 4.13
CA LYS A 130 -15.37 -2.35 5.11
C LYS A 130 -16.12 -3.50 4.45
N THR A 131 -16.86 -3.22 3.38
CA THR A 131 -17.55 -4.26 2.60
C THR A 131 -16.58 -5.27 2.00
N LEU A 132 -15.47 -4.78 1.46
CA LEU A 132 -14.46 -5.63 0.82
C LEU A 132 -13.54 -6.35 1.82
N ASN A 133 -13.42 -5.84 3.05
CA ASN A 133 -12.46 -6.33 4.03
C ASN A 133 -13.13 -6.48 5.41
N ARG A 134 -13.47 -7.71 5.78
CA ARG A 134 -14.14 -7.98 7.07
C ARG A 134 -13.31 -7.57 8.29
N LEU A 135 -11.98 -7.46 8.15
CA LEU A 135 -11.07 -7.08 9.24
C LEU A 135 -10.89 -5.57 9.36
N VAL A 136 -11.49 -4.80 8.49
CA VAL A 136 -11.60 -3.34 8.61
C VAL A 136 -12.93 -3.01 9.25
N ARG A 137 -12.91 -2.22 10.34
CA ARG A 137 -14.11 -1.91 11.14
C ARG A 137 -14.25 -0.43 11.41
#